data_65b83cab77ec27e68522429689234be1
#
_entry.id   65b83cab77ec27e68522429689234be1
#
_cell.length_a   1.000
_cell.length_b   1.000
_cell.length_c   1.000
_cell.angle_alpha   90.00
_cell.angle_beta   90.00
_cell.angle_gamma   90.00
#
_symmetry.space_group_name_H-M   'P 1'
#
loop_
_entity.id
_entity.type
_entity.pdbx_description
1 polymer ?
#
loop_
_entity_poly.entity_id
_entity_poly.type
_entity_poly.pdbx_seq_one_letter_code
_entity_poly.pdbx_strand_id
1 'polypeptide(L)'
;MSQPLYTGGALQAQNRIAKADEKLDQLSEELTRDQIHYQSDAFYWNASSARAMLNASAQYQEIVEKQYEIIQDRFKDGAISRTDLLMISTRRKEAELQYINARQNYTLALQKLNILMGEEPNAPVDSLCAIGVVCPPVTLLPLDDVLQRRADFASTEVNIQKSEAQRKAALSQYNPQVSMYVTGGWATASPNMGYDVKFTPIVGMSVNIPVLRWGARFKTNRQQKAYTGIQKLQQSYVVDQINQELAAALTKLKETEEQVKTAEENKELAEENLDLITFSYNEGKASMVDVLSAQLSWTQAHTSLINAYLAEKMAVAEYRKVISE
;
A
#
# COMPACT_ATOMS: atom_id res chain seq x y z
N MET A 1 26.93 -8.85 -44.07
CA MET A 1 26.15 -9.54 -43.03
C MET A 1 27.13 -10.27 -42.11
N SER A 2 27.00 -10.14 -40.78
CA SER A 2 27.88 -10.84 -39.81
C SER A 2 27.03 -11.56 -38.79
N GLN A 3 27.35 -12.82 -38.52
CA GLN A 3 26.68 -13.66 -37.54
C GLN A 3 27.68 -14.14 -36.50
N PRO A 4 27.53 -13.77 -35.20
CA PRO A 4 28.36 -14.34 -34.18
C PRO A 4 27.98 -15.82 -33.94
N LEU A 5 28.96 -16.72 -33.99
CA LEU A 5 28.81 -18.14 -33.72
C LEU A 5 29.11 -18.44 -32.26
N TYR A 6 30.12 -17.77 -31.70
CA TYR A 6 30.48 -17.87 -30.29
C TYR A 6 30.98 -16.54 -29.76
N THR A 7 30.39 -16.03 -28.70
CA THR A 7 30.65 -14.70 -28.10
C THR A 7 31.35 -14.79 -26.76
N GLY A 8 32.17 -15.83 -26.52
CA GLY A 8 32.81 -16.00 -25.21
C GLY A 8 31.86 -16.29 -24.06
N GLY A 9 30.60 -16.67 -24.33
CA GLY A 9 29.54 -16.88 -23.34
C GLY A 9 28.64 -15.64 -23.13
N ALA A 10 28.83 -14.52 -23.86
CA ALA A 10 28.04 -13.31 -23.70
C ALA A 10 26.55 -13.55 -23.99
N LEU A 11 26.20 -14.21 -25.10
CA LEU A 11 24.80 -14.47 -25.45
C LEU A 11 24.08 -15.34 -24.42
N GLN A 12 24.76 -16.34 -23.88
CA GLN A 12 24.19 -17.19 -22.84
C GLN A 12 23.96 -16.40 -21.54
N ALA A 13 24.92 -15.54 -21.17
CA ALA A 13 24.80 -14.68 -20.01
C ALA A 13 23.68 -13.65 -20.20
N GLN A 14 23.58 -13.05 -21.39
CA GLN A 14 22.52 -12.10 -21.74
C GLN A 14 21.13 -12.75 -21.68
N ASN A 15 20.98 -13.99 -22.16
CA ASN A 15 19.72 -14.72 -22.05
C ASN A 15 19.34 -14.98 -20.57
N ARG A 16 20.33 -15.28 -19.72
CA ARG A 16 20.09 -15.45 -18.28
C ARG A 16 19.68 -14.13 -17.60
N ILE A 17 20.27 -13.01 -18.02
CA ILE A 17 19.88 -11.67 -17.54
C ILE A 17 18.44 -11.39 -17.97
N ALA A 18 18.09 -11.60 -19.24
CA ALA A 18 16.74 -11.36 -19.74
C ALA A 18 15.68 -12.24 -19.02
N LYS A 19 15.99 -13.51 -18.73
CA LYS A 19 15.12 -14.38 -17.94
C LYS A 19 15.00 -13.93 -16.49
N ALA A 20 16.06 -13.38 -15.90
CA ALA A 20 16.00 -12.80 -14.57
C ALA A 20 15.14 -11.52 -14.55
N ASP A 21 15.26 -10.68 -15.61
CA ASP A 21 14.43 -9.47 -15.75
C ASP A 21 12.95 -9.84 -15.91
N GLU A 22 12.61 -10.81 -16.76
CA GLU A 22 11.24 -11.34 -16.88
C GLU A 22 10.69 -11.81 -15.53
N LYS A 23 11.51 -12.52 -14.73
CA LYS A 23 11.06 -12.97 -13.40
C LYS A 23 10.90 -11.82 -12.42
N LEU A 24 11.77 -10.80 -12.48
CA LEU A 24 11.63 -9.58 -11.67
C LEU A 24 10.36 -8.81 -12.00
N ASP A 25 10.00 -8.72 -13.28
CA ASP A 25 8.77 -8.07 -13.72
C ASP A 25 7.53 -8.81 -13.22
N GLN A 26 7.53 -10.17 -13.26
CA GLN A 26 6.46 -10.99 -12.69
C GLN A 26 6.33 -10.76 -11.16
N LEU A 27 7.44 -10.72 -10.43
CA LEU A 27 7.42 -10.44 -8.98
C LEU A 27 6.97 -9.00 -8.68
N SER A 28 7.29 -8.05 -9.55
CA SER A 28 6.80 -6.67 -9.45
C SER A 28 5.28 -6.58 -9.68
N GLU A 29 4.73 -7.41 -10.58
CA GLU A 29 3.28 -7.55 -10.75
C GLU A 29 2.62 -8.08 -9.48
N GLU A 30 3.19 -9.13 -8.84
CA GLU A 30 2.70 -9.68 -7.57
C GLU A 30 2.69 -8.61 -6.47
N LEU A 31 3.80 -7.86 -6.30
CA LEU A 31 3.87 -6.75 -5.33
C LEU A 31 2.83 -5.66 -5.60
N THR A 32 2.60 -5.34 -6.86
CA THR A 32 1.58 -4.36 -7.25
C THR A 32 0.17 -4.87 -6.91
N ARG A 33 -0.07 -6.16 -7.12
CA ARG A 33 -1.34 -6.81 -6.78
C ARG A 33 -1.60 -6.76 -5.28
N ASP A 34 -0.61 -7.15 -4.45
CA ASP A 34 -0.71 -7.06 -2.99
C ASP A 34 -0.99 -5.63 -2.51
N GLN A 35 -0.34 -4.65 -3.15
CA GLN A 35 -0.58 -3.24 -2.85
C GLN A 35 -2.01 -2.80 -3.20
N ILE A 36 -2.56 -3.28 -4.33
CA ILE A 36 -3.95 -2.98 -4.74
C ILE A 36 -4.93 -3.65 -3.78
N HIS A 37 -4.70 -4.89 -3.35
CA HIS A 37 -5.53 -5.57 -2.34
C HIS A 37 -5.60 -4.77 -1.04
N TYR A 38 -4.44 -4.36 -0.52
CA TYR A 38 -4.38 -3.50 0.67
C TYR A 38 -5.12 -2.17 0.49
N GLN A 39 -4.96 -1.52 -0.66
CA GLN A 39 -5.67 -0.27 -0.97
C GLN A 39 -7.18 -0.48 -1.08
N SER A 40 -7.61 -1.62 -1.62
CA SER A 40 -9.03 -1.97 -1.72
C SER A 40 -9.66 -2.12 -0.34
N ASP A 41 -9.00 -2.86 0.55
CA ASP A 41 -9.43 -3.00 1.93
C ASP A 41 -9.46 -1.64 2.65
N ALA A 42 -8.42 -0.83 2.47
CA ALA A 42 -8.33 0.48 3.07
C ALA A 42 -9.46 1.41 2.63
N PHE A 43 -9.77 1.48 1.34
CA PHE A 43 -10.85 2.34 0.84
C PHE A 43 -12.22 1.84 1.24
N TYR A 44 -12.42 0.51 1.25
CA TYR A 44 -13.66 -0.10 1.70
C TYR A 44 -13.96 0.20 3.17
N TRP A 45 -12.99 -0.04 4.06
CA TRP A 45 -13.17 0.20 5.49
C TRP A 45 -13.24 1.69 5.84
N ASN A 46 -12.54 2.55 5.11
CA ASN A 46 -12.71 4.00 5.23
C ASN A 46 -14.11 4.46 4.83
N ALA A 47 -14.70 3.89 3.76
CA ALA A 47 -16.08 4.20 3.37
C ALA A 47 -17.09 3.71 4.41
N SER A 48 -16.87 2.50 4.98
CA SER A 48 -17.69 1.96 6.07
C SER A 48 -17.60 2.81 7.35
N SER A 49 -16.39 3.24 7.73
CA SER A 49 -16.16 4.15 8.86
C SER A 49 -16.84 5.51 8.64
N ALA A 50 -16.70 6.09 7.45
CA ALA A 50 -17.35 7.36 7.11
C ALA A 50 -18.89 7.26 7.16
N ARG A 51 -19.47 6.11 6.78
CA ARG A 51 -20.89 5.84 6.96
C ARG A 51 -21.29 5.77 8.43
N ALA A 52 -20.48 5.11 9.26
CA ALA A 52 -20.73 5.04 10.70
C ALA A 52 -20.66 6.43 11.35
N MET A 53 -19.69 7.26 10.95
CA MET A 53 -19.58 8.67 11.38
C MET A 53 -20.79 9.51 10.97
N LEU A 54 -21.29 9.33 9.73
CA LEU A 54 -22.51 10.00 9.27
C LEU A 54 -23.71 9.60 10.13
N ASN A 55 -23.88 8.30 10.43
CA ASN A 55 -24.95 7.84 11.29
C ASN A 55 -24.85 8.39 12.72
N ALA A 56 -23.64 8.37 13.31
CA ALA A 56 -23.42 8.92 14.64
C ALA A 56 -23.71 10.45 14.69
N SER A 57 -23.29 11.20 13.67
CA SER A 57 -23.56 12.63 13.59
C SER A 57 -25.05 12.95 13.36
N ALA A 58 -25.78 12.09 12.63
CA ALA A 58 -27.22 12.20 12.48
C ALA A 58 -27.95 11.96 13.81
N GLN A 59 -27.57 10.91 14.55
CA GLN A 59 -28.09 10.62 15.90
C GLN A 59 -27.81 11.80 16.86
N TYR A 60 -26.59 12.32 16.84
CA TYR A 60 -26.23 13.45 17.68
C TYR A 60 -27.06 14.70 17.34
N GLN A 61 -27.25 14.99 16.07
CA GLN A 61 -28.13 16.10 15.62
C GLN A 61 -29.55 15.93 16.14
N GLU A 62 -30.12 14.72 16.09
CA GLU A 62 -31.44 14.43 16.62
C GLU A 62 -31.53 14.63 18.14
N ILE A 63 -30.53 14.15 18.90
CA ILE A 63 -30.45 14.35 20.35
C ILE A 63 -30.47 15.85 20.69
N VAL A 64 -29.63 16.64 20.01
CA VAL A 64 -29.51 18.08 20.26
C VAL A 64 -30.78 18.81 19.84
N GLU A 65 -31.43 18.41 18.75
CA GLU A 65 -32.70 19.02 18.27
C GLU A 65 -33.82 18.81 19.30
N LYS A 66 -34.01 17.56 19.77
CA LYS A 66 -34.99 17.27 20.84
C LYS A 66 -34.74 18.09 22.11
N GLN A 67 -33.47 18.21 22.49
CA GLN A 67 -33.12 19.05 23.67
C GLN A 67 -33.39 20.53 23.43
N TYR A 68 -33.12 21.02 22.23
CA TYR A 68 -33.42 22.41 21.86
C TYR A 68 -34.93 22.69 21.95
N GLU A 69 -35.79 21.83 21.45
CA GLU A 69 -37.24 21.97 21.52
C GLU A 69 -37.74 22.08 22.98
N ILE A 70 -37.26 21.18 23.85
CA ILE A 70 -37.60 21.21 25.29
C ILE A 70 -37.17 22.51 25.96
N ILE A 71 -35.98 22.99 25.66
CA ILE A 71 -35.42 24.21 26.24
C ILE A 71 -36.14 25.42 25.68
N GLN A 72 -36.49 25.45 24.41
CA GLN A 72 -37.25 26.55 23.79
C GLN A 72 -38.64 26.70 24.44
N ASP A 73 -39.33 25.60 24.72
CA ASP A 73 -40.64 25.64 25.35
C ASP A 73 -40.55 26.11 26.81
N ARG A 74 -39.58 25.61 27.59
CA ARG A 74 -39.32 26.09 28.95
C ARG A 74 -38.93 27.56 29.01
N PHE A 75 -38.24 28.07 27.99
CA PHE A 75 -37.95 29.50 27.88
C PHE A 75 -39.21 30.35 27.60
N LYS A 76 -40.12 29.88 26.75
CA LYS A 76 -41.41 30.53 26.52
C LYS A 76 -42.24 30.61 27.80
N ASP A 77 -42.19 29.59 28.62
CA ASP A 77 -42.84 29.51 29.93
C ASP A 77 -42.11 30.32 31.03
N GLY A 78 -40.99 30.96 30.69
CA GLY A 78 -40.17 31.73 31.63
C GLY A 78 -39.41 30.91 32.69
N ALA A 79 -39.31 29.59 32.50
CA ALA A 79 -38.70 28.66 33.45
C ALA A 79 -37.16 28.56 33.37
N ILE A 80 -36.54 29.06 32.28
CA ILE A 80 -35.10 29.02 32.08
C ILE A 80 -34.52 30.33 31.56
N SER A 81 -33.20 30.49 31.66
CA SER A 81 -32.51 31.71 31.27
C SER A 81 -32.34 31.81 29.74
N ARG A 82 -32.21 33.06 29.23
CA ARG A 82 -31.84 33.31 27.84
C ARG A 82 -30.45 32.75 27.49
N THR A 83 -29.56 32.67 28.48
CA THR A 83 -28.22 32.10 28.32
C THR A 83 -28.30 30.63 27.97
N ASP A 84 -29.13 29.82 28.65
CA ASP A 84 -29.31 28.41 28.36
C ASP A 84 -29.87 28.19 26.94
N LEU A 85 -30.83 28.98 26.52
CA LEU A 85 -31.37 28.94 25.18
C LEU A 85 -30.28 29.24 24.11
N LEU A 86 -29.43 30.26 24.36
CA LEU A 86 -28.33 30.56 23.43
C LEU A 86 -27.29 29.47 23.39
N MET A 87 -26.96 28.85 24.52
CA MET A 87 -26.01 27.73 24.62
C MET A 87 -26.47 26.52 23.78
N ILE A 88 -27.72 26.09 23.93
CA ILE A 88 -28.26 24.97 23.14
C ILE A 88 -28.43 25.33 21.68
N SER A 89 -28.77 26.60 21.35
CA SER A 89 -28.86 27.06 19.97
C SER A 89 -27.50 27.02 19.26
N THR A 90 -26.42 27.35 19.93
CA THR A 90 -25.06 27.22 19.44
C THR A 90 -24.72 25.74 19.20
N ARG A 91 -25.00 24.88 20.18
CA ARG A 91 -24.76 23.44 20.06
C ARG A 91 -25.52 22.81 18.90
N ARG A 92 -26.77 23.22 18.67
CA ARG A 92 -27.58 22.82 17.52
C ARG A 92 -26.89 23.14 16.20
N LYS A 93 -26.33 24.34 16.05
CA LYS A 93 -25.60 24.73 14.84
C LYS A 93 -24.28 23.98 14.67
N GLU A 94 -23.59 23.68 15.75
CA GLU A 94 -22.40 22.83 15.74
C GLU A 94 -22.74 21.39 15.29
N ALA A 95 -23.83 20.80 15.80
CA ALA A 95 -24.29 19.47 15.39
C ALA A 95 -24.69 19.42 13.91
N GLU A 96 -25.40 20.45 13.41
CA GLU A 96 -25.72 20.59 11.98
C GLU A 96 -24.46 20.65 11.12
N LEU A 97 -23.45 21.42 11.53
CA LEU A 97 -22.17 21.49 10.82
C LEU A 97 -21.41 20.14 10.82
N GLN A 98 -21.42 19.45 11.96
CA GLN A 98 -20.81 18.10 12.05
C GLN A 98 -21.48 17.11 11.11
N TYR A 99 -22.80 17.11 11.03
CA TYR A 99 -23.55 16.27 10.09
C TYR A 99 -23.20 16.59 8.63
N ILE A 100 -23.14 17.87 8.26
CA ILE A 100 -22.77 18.30 6.89
C ILE A 100 -21.36 17.79 6.54
N ASN A 101 -20.39 17.96 7.45
CA ASN A 101 -19.02 17.50 7.26
C ASN A 101 -18.93 15.97 7.15
N ALA A 102 -19.65 15.24 8.00
CA ALA A 102 -19.69 13.78 7.95
C ALA A 102 -20.29 13.26 6.65
N ARG A 103 -21.38 13.92 6.16
CA ARG A 103 -22.00 13.61 4.86
C ARG A 103 -21.05 13.85 3.70
N GLN A 104 -20.30 14.94 3.72
CA GLN A 104 -19.29 15.24 2.69
C GLN A 104 -18.18 14.18 2.70
N ASN A 105 -17.65 13.83 3.88
CA ASN A 105 -16.59 12.82 4.03
C ASN A 105 -17.06 11.45 3.52
N TYR A 106 -18.29 11.06 3.82
CA TYR A 106 -18.87 9.82 3.32
C TYR A 106 -18.98 9.82 1.79
N THR A 107 -19.47 10.90 1.20
CA THR A 107 -19.55 11.04 -0.26
C THR A 107 -18.17 10.91 -0.91
N LEU A 108 -17.17 11.60 -0.37
CA LEU A 108 -15.79 11.51 -0.89
C LEU A 108 -15.16 10.11 -0.72
N ALA A 109 -15.49 9.43 0.37
CA ALA A 109 -15.01 8.06 0.60
C ALA A 109 -15.62 7.08 -0.41
N LEU A 110 -16.93 7.20 -0.71
CA LEU A 110 -17.59 6.42 -1.76
C LEU A 110 -17.00 6.69 -3.15
N GLN A 111 -16.76 7.96 -3.49
CA GLN A 111 -16.13 8.31 -4.77
C GLN A 111 -14.75 7.65 -4.95
N LYS A 112 -13.93 7.63 -3.90
CA LYS A 112 -12.63 6.96 -3.93
C LYS A 112 -12.77 5.45 -4.13
N LEU A 113 -13.74 4.84 -3.46
CA LEU A 113 -14.02 3.40 -3.60
C LEU A 113 -14.50 3.08 -5.02
N ASN A 114 -15.44 3.85 -5.58
CA ASN A 114 -15.96 3.65 -6.92
C ASN A 114 -14.85 3.78 -7.99
N ILE A 115 -13.98 4.79 -7.87
CA ILE A 115 -12.85 4.98 -8.78
C ILE A 115 -11.91 3.76 -8.74
N LEU A 116 -11.66 3.21 -7.56
CA LEU A 116 -10.81 2.01 -7.44
C LEU A 116 -11.46 0.79 -8.11
N MET A 117 -12.78 0.65 -8.02
CA MET A 117 -13.56 -0.41 -8.69
C MET A 117 -13.69 -0.21 -10.21
N GLY A 118 -13.24 0.94 -10.74
CA GLY A 118 -13.39 1.29 -12.16
C GLY A 118 -14.78 1.80 -12.52
N GLU A 119 -15.60 2.13 -11.52
CA GLU A 119 -16.95 2.66 -11.69
C GLU A 119 -16.95 4.20 -11.73
N GLU A 120 -18.08 4.77 -12.16
CA GLU A 120 -18.27 6.22 -12.10
C GLU A 120 -18.24 6.71 -10.63
N PRO A 121 -17.63 7.89 -10.34
CA PRO A 121 -17.45 8.38 -8.97
C PRO A 121 -18.74 8.43 -8.15
N ASN A 122 -19.88 8.69 -8.79
CA ASN A 122 -21.19 8.81 -8.13
C ASN A 122 -22.07 7.58 -8.35
N ALA A 123 -21.50 6.44 -8.78
CA ALA A 123 -22.26 5.20 -8.91
C ALA A 123 -22.84 4.78 -7.54
N PRO A 124 -24.06 4.24 -7.50
CA PRO A 124 -24.66 3.78 -6.26
C PRO A 124 -23.86 2.56 -5.73
N VAL A 125 -23.54 2.57 -4.44
CA VAL A 125 -22.95 1.41 -3.75
C VAL A 125 -24.07 0.70 -2.99
N ASP A 126 -24.37 -0.55 -3.37
CA ASP A 126 -25.52 -1.28 -2.87
C ASP A 126 -25.46 -1.56 -1.37
N SER A 127 -24.31 -1.97 -0.85
CA SER A 127 -24.15 -2.17 0.59
C SER A 127 -22.67 -2.13 1.02
N LEU A 128 -22.42 -1.50 2.17
CA LEU A 128 -21.19 -1.62 2.92
C LEU A 128 -21.45 -2.45 4.18
N CYS A 129 -20.51 -3.30 4.60
CA CYS A 129 -20.61 -3.93 5.92
C CYS A 129 -20.50 -2.88 7.02
N ALA A 130 -21.13 -3.14 8.17
CA ALA A 130 -20.92 -2.28 9.34
C ALA A 130 -19.46 -2.35 9.80
N ILE A 131 -18.89 -1.23 10.23
CA ILE A 131 -17.48 -1.16 10.66
C ILE A 131 -17.19 -2.08 11.88
N GLY A 132 -18.17 -2.28 12.76
CA GLY A 132 -18.09 -3.13 13.95
C GLY A 132 -18.25 -4.64 13.69
N VAL A 133 -18.30 -5.11 12.43
CA VAL A 133 -18.32 -6.54 12.13
C VAL A 133 -17.01 -7.19 12.57
N VAL A 134 -17.10 -8.29 13.33
CA VAL A 134 -15.93 -9.04 13.80
C VAL A 134 -15.14 -9.59 12.62
N CYS A 135 -13.85 -9.31 12.57
CA CYS A 135 -12.96 -9.91 11.58
C CYS A 135 -12.77 -11.41 11.88
N PRO A 136 -12.67 -12.26 10.84
CA PRO A 136 -12.23 -13.64 11.06
C PRO A 136 -10.83 -13.64 11.69
N PRO A 137 -10.55 -14.64 12.57
CA PRO A 137 -9.24 -14.72 13.21
C PRO A 137 -8.14 -14.86 12.15
N VAL A 138 -7.08 -14.10 12.30
CA VAL A 138 -5.93 -14.10 11.39
C VAL A 138 -4.96 -15.19 11.81
N THR A 139 -4.50 -16.01 10.85
CA THR A 139 -3.48 -17.04 11.11
C THR A 139 -2.12 -16.39 11.28
N LEU A 140 -1.51 -16.55 12.46
CA LEU A 140 -0.17 -16.01 12.71
C LEU A 140 0.88 -16.93 12.06
N LEU A 141 1.72 -16.36 11.20
CA LEU A 141 2.77 -17.06 10.49
C LEU A 141 4.16 -16.74 11.07
N PRO A 142 5.06 -17.73 11.16
CA PRO A 142 6.47 -17.50 11.51
C PRO A 142 7.20 -16.77 10.34
N LEU A 143 8.31 -16.10 10.67
CA LEU A 143 9.08 -15.31 9.70
C LEU A 143 9.50 -16.12 8.46
N ASP A 144 9.94 -17.38 8.66
CA ASP A 144 10.41 -18.21 7.56
C ASP A 144 9.33 -18.50 6.52
N ASP A 145 8.09 -18.70 6.95
CA ASP A 145 6.95 -18.91 6.05
C ASP A 145 6.56 -17.62 5.32
N VAL A 146 6.66 -16.48 6.02
CA VAL A 146 6.43 -15.15 5.42
C VAL A 146 7.46 -14.86 4.33
N LEU A 147 8.75 -15.10 4.59
CA LEU A 147 9.81 -14.90 3.60
C LEU A 147 9.61 -15.74 2.33
N GLN A 148 9.10 -16.96 2.44
CA GLN A 148 8.83 -17.80 1.27
C GLN A 148 7.68 -17.31 0.40
N ARG A 149 6.74 -16.54 0.95
CA ARG A 149 5.59 -15.99 0.23
C ARG A 149 5.88 -14.63 -0.39
N ARG A 150 6.79 -13.87 0.19
CA ARG A 150 7.04 -12.47 -0.18
C ARG A 150 7.80 -12.33 -1.49
N ALA A 151 7.18 -11.65 -2.44
CA ALA A 151 7.77 -11.40 -3.76
C ALA A 151 8.96 -10.43 -3.72
N ASP A 152 9.05 -9.52 -2.71
CA ASP A 152 10.22 -8.65 -2.53
C ASP A 152 11.46 -9.44 -2.07
N PHE A 153 11.32 -10.43 -1.18
CA PHE A 153 12.41 -11.33 -0.82
C PHE A 153 12.84 -12.17 -2.03
N ALA A 154 11.88 -12.78 -2.76
CA ALA A 154 12.16 -13.53 -3.98
C ALA A 154 12.89 -12.67 -5.02
N SER A 155 12.56 -11.38 -5.14
CA SER A 155 13.23 -10.43 -6.02
C SER A 155 14.71 -10.26 -5.68
N THR A 156 15.08 -10.29 -4.40
CA THR A 156 16.51 -10.22 -4.00
C THR A 156 17.31 -11.44 -4.45
N GLU A 157 16.73 -12.64 -4.40
CA GLU A 157 17.36 -13.85 -4.89
C GLU A 157 17.59 -13.80 -6.40
N VAL A 158 16.59 -13.35 -7.15
CA VAL A 158 16.71 -13.18 -8.60
C VAL A 158 17.75 -12.10 -8.93
N ASN A 159 17.84 -11.00 -8.18
CA ASN A 159 18.87 -9.97 -8.33
C ASN A 159 20.30 -10.51 -8.08
N ILE A 160 20.49 -11.40 -7.14
CA ILE A 160 21.78 -12.08 -6.94
C ILE A 160 22.11 -12.93 -8.17
N GLN A 161 21.17 -13.74 -8.67
CA GLN A 161 21.37 -14.56 -9.89
C GLN A 161 21.66 -13.68 -11.12
N LYS A 162 20.94 -12.56 -11.28
CA LYS A 162 21.18 -11.57 -12.34
C LYS A 162 22.59 -10.98 -12.24
N SER A 163 23.04 -10.59 -11.06
CA SER A 163 24.39 -10.07 -10.86
C SER A 163 25.49 -11.07 -11.20
N GLU A 164 25.27 -12.36 -10.92
CA GLU A 164 26.20 -13.42 -11.34
C GLU A 164 26.21 -13.62 -12.87
N ALA A 165 25.06 -13.51 -13.52
CA ALA A 165 24.97 -13.54 -14.97
C ALA A 165 25.65 -12.32 -15.61
N GLN A 166 25.46 -11.11 -15.04
CA GLN A 166 26.16 -9.90 -15.44
C GLN A 166 27.68 -10.03 -15.30
N ARG A 167 28.16 -10.67 -14.22
CA ARG A 167 29.58 -10.97 -14.07
C ARG A 167 30.08 -11.86 -15.22
N LYS A 168 29.33 -12.90 -15.61
CA LYS A 168 29.68 -13.79 -16.74
C LYS A 168 29.67 -13.01 -18.04
N ALA A 169 28.69 -12.14 -18.26
CA ALA A 169 28.62 -11.26 -19.43
C ALA A 169 29.82 -10.31 -19.50
N ALA A 170 30.18 -9.66 -18.38
CA ALA A 170 31.34 -8.77 -18.33
C ALA A 170 32.67 -9.47 -18.57
N LEU A 171 32.78 -10.75 -18.17
CA LEU A 171 34.00 -11.54 -18.39
C LEU A 171 34.09 -12.15 -19.78
N SER A 172 33.00 -12.24 -20.53
CA SER A 172 32.95 -12.85 -21.87
C SER A 172 33.85 -12.14 -22.88
N GLN A 173 34.07 -10.82 -22.72
CA GLN A 173 34.97 -10.04 -23.59
C GLN A 173 36.45 -10.46 -23.49
N TYR A 174 36.80 -11.23 -22.46
CA TYR A 174 38.15 -11.80 -22.26
C TYR A 174 38.25 -13.25 -22.75
N ASN A 175 37.18 -13.82 -23.28
CA ASN A 175 37.16 -15.16 -23.84
C ASN A 175 37.25 -15.10 -25.38
N PRO A 176 37.66 -16.19 -26.06
CA PRO A 176 37.63 -16.24 -27.50
C PRO A 176 36.24 -15.93 -28.08
N GLN A 177 36.21 -15.26 -29.22
CA GLN A 177 34.98 -14.92 -29.94
C GLN A 177 35.12 -15.41 -31.38
N VAL A 178 34.05 -16.03 -31.94
CA VAL A 178 34.03 -16.56 -33.30
C VAL A 178 32.82 -15.97 -34.02
N SER A 179 33.05 -15.38 -35.17
CA SER A 179 31.98 -14.86 -36.04
C SER A 179 32.18 -15.30 -37.47
N MET A 180 31.08 -15.56 -38.13
CA MET A 180 31.02 -15.78 -39.59
C MET A 180 30.53 -14.49 -40.24
N TYR A 181 31.13 -14.15 -41.38
CA TYR A 181 30.67 -13.00 -42.15
C TYR A 181 30.52 -13.36 -43.62
N VAL A 182 29.55 -12.74 -44.24
CA VAL A 182 29.30 -12.77 -45.67
C VAL A 182 29.30 -11.32 -46.16
N THR A 183 30.21 -11.00 -47.04
CA THR A 183 30.26 -9.70 -47.73
C THR A 183 30.18 -9.91 -49.23
N GLY A 184 29.63 -8.96 -49.95
CA GLY A 184 29.60 -8.96 -51.40
C GLY A 184 29.63 -7.52 -51.88
N GLY A 185 30.37 -7.32 -52.94
CA GLY A 185 30.48 -6.00 -53.58
C GLY A 185 30.89 -6.14 -55.03
N TRP A 186 30.60 -5.07 -55.78
CA TRP A 186 31.07 -4.96 -57.16
C TRP A 186 32.47 -4.35 -57.08
N ALA A 187 33.48 -5.13 -57.50
CA ALA A 187 34.86 -4.70 -57.50
C ALA A 187 35.62 -5.32 -58.74
N THR A 188 36.66 -4.67 -59.16
CA THR A 188 37.62 -5.26 -60.10
C THR A 188 38.46 -6.29 -59.39
N ALA A 189 38.57 -7.48 -59.88
CA ALA A 189 39.26 -8.60 -59.23
C ALA A 189 40.76 -8.33 -58.99
N SER A 190 41.39 -7.46 -59.79
CA SER A 190 42.74 -6.96 -59.55
C SER A 190 42.95 -5.68 -60.37
N PRO A 191 43.59 -4.65 -59.76
CA PRO A 191 43.92 -3.41 -60.49
C PRO A 191 44.83 -3.64 -61.76
N ASN A 192 45.50 -4.77 -61.83
CA ASN A 192 46.46 -5.08 -62.89
C ASN A 192 45.91 -6.06 -63.98
N MET A 193 44.66 -6.49 -63.90
CA MET A 193 44.06 -7.50 -64.75
C MET A 193 42.83 -7.05 -65.58
N GLY A 194 42.63 -5.75 -65.76
CA GLY A 194 41.52 -5.20 -66.52
C GLY A 194 40.43 -4.57 -65.68
N TYR A 195 39.63 -3.68 -66.30
CA TYR A 195 38.60 -2.87 -65.60
C TYR A 195 37.24 -3.55 -65.49
N ASP A 196 37.18 -4.91 -65.67
CA ASP A 196 35.93 -5.63 -65.52
C ASP A 196 35.44 -5.67 -64.06
N VAL A 197 34.38 -4.96 -63.81
CA VAL A 197 33.70 -4.94 -62.45
C VAL A 197 32.81 -6.18 -62.36
N LYS A 198 33.14 -7.08 -61.44
CA LYS A 198 32.37 -8.29 -61.12
C LYS A 198 31.89 -8.31 -59.74
N PHE A 199 30.70 -8.88 -59.48
CA PHE A 199 30.23 -9.14 -58.18
C PHE A 199 31.07 -10.25 -57.51
N THR A 200 31.72 -9.91 -56.38
CA THR A 200 32.59 -10.85 -55.64
C THR A 200 32.01 -11.11 -54.25
N PRO A 201 31.34 -12.26 -54.06
CA PRO A 201 30.93 -12.69 -52.72
C PRO A 201 32.14 -13.23 -51.95
N ILE A 202 32.28 -12.84 -50.69
CA ILE A 202 33.29 -13.33 -49.77
C ILE A 202 32.58 -13.91 -48.56
N VAL A 203 32.84 -15.16 -48.23
CA VAL A 203 32.43 -15.84 -47.01
C VAL A 203 33.68 -16.08 -46.17
N GLY A 204 33.66 -15.69 -44.92
CA GLY A 204 34.81 -15.84 -44.04
C GLY A 204 34.43 -16.10 -42.58
N MET A 205 35.39 -16.58 -41.83
CA MET A 205 35.29 -16.79 -40.40
C MET A 205 36.35 -15.94 -39.69
N SER A 206 35.98 -15.26 -38.65
CA SER A 206 36.90 -14.48 -37.79
C SER A 206 36.92 -15.06 -36.40
N VAL A 207 38.12 -15.29 -35.88
CA VAL A 207 38.37 -15.73 -34.50
C VAL A 207 39.18 -14.66 -33.82
N ASN A 208 38.61 -14.06 -32.77
CA ASN A 208 39.27 -13.04 -31.94
C ASN A 208 39.59 -13.61 -30.56
N ILE A 209 40.88 -13.71 -30.22
CA ILE A 209 41.36 -14.25 -28.95
C ILE A 209 42.15 -13.12 -28.24
N PRO A 210 41.58 -12.47 -27.20
CA PRO A 210 42.31 -11.44 -26.42
C PRO A 210 43.35 -12.11 -25.50
N VAL A 211 44.62 -12.10 -25.91
CA VAL A 211 45.72 -12.77 -25.20
C VAL A 211 46.23 -11.95 -24.01
N LEU A 212 46.38 -10.64 -24.19
CA LEU A 212 46.93 -9.75 -23.14
C LEU A 212 46.06 -8.52 -22.96
N ARG A 213 45.53 -8.31 -21.75
CA ARG A 213 44.69 -7.18 -21.33
C ARG A 213 45.17 -6.56 -20.02
N TRP A 214 46.47 -6.59 -19.76
CA TRP A 214 47.10 -5.92 -18.63
C TRP A 214 46.39 -6.10 -17.29
N GLY A 215 45.92 -7.29 -16.95
CA GLY A 215 45.22 -7.62 -15.71
C GLY A 215 43.77 -7.12 -15.64
N ALA A 216 43.19 -6.54 -16.72
CA ALA A 216 41.83 -6.01 -16.73
C ALA A 216 40.78 -7.07 -16.35
N ARG A 217 40.96 -8.33 -16.79
CA ARG A 217 40.07 -9.46 -16.40
C ARG A 217 39.95 -9.62 -14.88
N PHE A 218 41.07 -9.55 -14.16
CA PHE A 218 41.07 -9.67 -12.70
C PHE A 218 40.38 -8.51 -12.02
N LYS A 219 40.62 -7.27 -12.50
CA LYS A 219 39.96 -6.06 -11.99
C LYS A 219 38.44 -6.10 -12.22
N THR A 220 38.02 -6.43 -13.45
CA THR A 220 36.60 -6.61 -13.80
C THR A 220 35.94 -7.70 -12.93
N ASN A 221 36.59 -8.85 -12.76
CA ASN A 221 36.07 -9.91 -11.94
C ASN A 221 35.93 -9.48 -10.46
N ARG A 222 36.90 -8.73 -9.93
CA ARG A 222 36.85 -8.19 -8.55
C ARG A 222 35.72 -7.17 -8.41
N GLN A 223 35.57 -6.29 -9.37
CA GLN A 223 34.48 -5.32 -9.41
C GLN A 223 33.12 -6.03 -9.41
N GLN A 224 32.88 -6.98 -10.31
CA GLN A 224 31.60 -7.70 -10.41
C GLN A 224 31.32 -8.56 -9.15
N LYS A 225 32.35 -9.12 -8.53
CA LYS A 225 32.18 -9.80 -7.23
C LYS A 225 31.73 -8.83 -6.13
N ALA A 226 32.23 -7.61 -6.13
CA ALA A 226 31.78 -6.58 -5.18
C ALA A 226 30.29 -6.22 -5.41
N TYR A 227 29.85 -6.10 -6.67
CA TYR A 227 28.42 -5.90 -6.98
C TYR A 227 27.54 -7.06 -6.50
N THR A 228 27.96 -8.32 -6.70
CA THR A 228 27.24 -9.48 -6.14
C THR A 228 27.22 -9.44 -4.61
N GLY A 229 28.30 -8.98 -3.98
CA GLY A 229 28.36 -8.77 -2.53
C GLY A 229 27.33 -7.74 -2.05
N ILE A 230 27.16 -6.64 -2.78
CA ILE A 230 26.14 -5.62 -2.49
C ILE A 230 24.74 -6.24 -2.55
N GLN A 231 24.42 -7.07 -3.58
CA GLN A 231 23.11 -7.72 -3.68
C GLN A 231 22.83 -8.66 -2.50
N LYS A 232 23.84 -9.38 -1.99
CA LYS A 232 23.69 -10.23 -0.80
C LYS A 232 23.44 -9.43 0.47
N LEU A 233 24.12 -8.29 0.64
CA LEU A 233 23.85 -7.39 1.77
C LEU A 233 22.44 -6.77 1.67
N GLN A 234 22.01 -6.43 0.44
CA GLN A 234 20.65 -5.96 0.20
C GLN A 234 19.61 -7.02 0.57
N GLN A 235 19.86 -8.30 0.28
CA GLN A 235 18.98 -9.40 0.71
C GLN A 235 18.88 -9.46 2.24
N SER A 236 20.01 -9.40 2.96
CA SER A 236 19.98 -9.37 4.43
C SER A 236 19.21 -8.18 4.97
N TYR A 237 19.37 -7.01 4.37
CA TYR A 237 18.63 -5.81 4.76
C TYR A 237 17.11 -5.98 4.54
N VAL A 238 16.69 -6.59 3.43
CA VAL A 238 15.26 -6.86 3.16
C VAL A 238 14.70 -7.86 4.18
N VAL A 239 15.47 -8.88 4.58
CA VAL A 239 15.05 -9.82 5.66
C VAL A 239 14.82 -9.07 6.98
N ASP A 240 15.73 -8.18 7.37
CA ASP A 240 15.59 -7.39 8.58
C ASP A 240 14.38 -6.45 8.51
N GLN A 241 14.13 -5.85 7.34
CA GLN A 241 12.96 -5.01 7.10
C GLN A 241 11.65 -5.80 7.22
N ILE A 242 11.56 -6.97 6.59
CA ILE A 242 10.38 -7.84 6.67
C ILE A 242 10.13 -8.29 8.11
N ASN A 243 11.19 -8.63 8.86
CA ASN A 243 11.06 -8.99 10.27
C ASN A 243 10.53 -7.82 11.11
N GLN A 244 10.99 -6.61 10.85
CA GLN A 244 10.49 -5.40 11.50
C GLN A 244 9.01 -5.13 11.14
N GLU A 245 8.63 -5.25 9.87
CA GLU A 245 7.25 -5.07 9.40
C GLU A 245 6.33 -6.10 10.06
N LEU A 246 6.73 -7.37 10.11
CA LEU A 246 5.97 -8.43 10.75
C LEU A 246 5.79 -8.18 12.25
N ALA A 247 6.85 -7.83 12.97
CA ALA A 247 6.78 -7.52 14.40
C ALA A 247 5.88 -6.31 14.68
N ALA A 248 5.96 -5.26 13.86
CA ALA A 248 5.11 -4.07 13.97
C ALA A 248 3.64 -4.41 13.70
N ALA A 249 3.34 -5.20 12.66
CA ALA A 249 1.97 -5.61 12.33
C ALA A 249 1.35 -6.47 13.44
N LEU A 250 2.11 -7.42 14.01
CA LEU A 250 1.66 -8.25 15.14
C LEU A 250 1.37 -7.41 16.40
N THR A 251 2.24 -6.45 16.70
CA THR A 251 2.03 -5.54 17.83
C THR A 251 0.76 -4.71 17.62
N LYS A 252 0.60 -4.16 16.42
CA LYS A 252 -0.55 -3.33 16.07
C LYS A 252 -1.88 -4.09 16.13
N LEU A 253 -1.91 -5.36 15.67
CA LEU A 253 -3.09 -6.22 15.79
C LEU A 253 -3.54 -6.35 17.25
N LYS A 254 -2.60 -6.65 18.15
CA LYS A 254 -2.91 -6.80 19.57
C LYS A 254 -3.37 -5.50 20.22
N GLU A 255 -2.67 -4.40 19.94
CA GLU A 255 -3.01 -3.09 20.49
C GLU A 255 -4.37 -2.59 20.02
N THR A 256 -4.72 -2.80 18.74
CA THR A 256 -6.01 -2.36 18.20
C THR A 256 -7.18 -3.18 18.77
N GLU A 257 -7.01 -4.46 19.05
CA GLU A 257 -8.02 -5.28 19.73
C GLU A 257 -8.31 -4.75 21.15
N GLU A 258 -7.26 -4.41 21.91
CA GLU A 258 -7.40 -3.82 23.25
C GLU A 258 -8.04 -2.41 23.17
N GLN A 259 -7.71 -1.62 22.15
CA GLN A 259 -8.31 -0.30 21.91
C GLN A 259 -9.80 -0.39 21.60
N VAL A 260 -10.23 -1.35 20.78
CA VAL A 260 -11.65 -1.56 20.48
C VAL A 260 -12.41 -1.87 21.75
N LYS A 261 -11.96 -2.83 22.56
CA LYS A 261 -12.62 -3.19 23.81
C LYS A 261 -12.76 -1.99 24.77
N THR A 262 -11.68 -1.23 24.95
CA THR A 262 -11.71 -0.04 25.79
C THR A 262 -12.65 1.04 25.26
N ALA A 263 -12.71 1.22 23.93
CA ALA A 263 -13.60 2.19 23.31
C ALA A 263 -15.06 1.77 23.38
N GLU A 264 -15.38 0.46 23.31
CA GLU A 264 -16.73 -0.06 23.54
C GLU A 264 -17.22 0.24 24.97
N GLU A 265 -16.40 -0.11 25.96
CA GLU A 265 -16.70 0.17 27.38
C GLU A 265 -16.89 1.68 27.63
N ASN A 266 -16.02 2.52 27.06
CA ASN A 266 -16.12 3.98 27.18
C ASN A 266 -17.38 4.54 26.52
N LYS A 267 -17.79 4.00 25.38
CA LYS A 267 -19.02 4.39 24.69
C LYS A 267 -20.25 4.09 25.55
N GLU A 268 -20.34 2.90 26.16
CA GLU A 268 -21.43 2.52 27.05
C GLU A 268 -21.53 3.46 28.26
N LEU A 269 -20.40 3.74 28.91
CA LEU A 269 -20.35 4.68 30.05
C LEU A 269 -20.77 6.11 29.66
N ALA A 270 -20.37 6.57 28.47
CA ALA A 270 -20.73 7.90 27.99
C ALA A 270 -22.22 8.01 27.63
N GLU A 271 -22.84 6.95 27.11
CA GLU A 271 -24.28 6.88 26.86
C GLU A 271 -25.06 6.94 28.17
N GLU A 272 -24.72 6.09 29.16
CA GLU A 272 -25.36 6.08 30.46
C GLU A 272 -25.22 7.45 31.16
N ASN A 273 -24.03 8.06 31.10
CA ASN A 273 -23.82 9.39 31.70
C ASN A 273 -24.67 10.47 31.02
N LEU A 274 -24.81 10.45 29.68
CA LEU A 274 -25.66 11.41 28.98
C LEU A 274 -27.12 11.26 29.39
N ASP A 275 -27.62 10.04 29.50
CA ASP A 275 -28.99 9.77 29.93
C ASP A 275 -29.27 10.24 31.34
N LEU A 276 -28.38 9.92 32.31
CA LEU A 276 -28.49 10.34 33.69
C LEU A 276 -28.44 11.84 33.88
N ILE A 277 -27.51 12.53 33.20
CA ILE A 277 -27.38 13.98 33.28
C ILE A 277 -28.57 14.70 32.64
N THR A 278 -29.06 14.16 31.51
CA THR A 278 -30.24 14.72 30.84
C THR A 278 -31.48 14.58 31.72
N PHE A 279 -31.67 13.42 32.36
CA PHE A 279 -32.73 13.21 33.34
C PHE A 279 -32.58 14.18 34.53
N SER A 280 -31.39 14.30 35.10
CA SER A 280 -31.12 15.22 36.22
C SER A 280 -31.37 16.69 35.90
N TYR A 281 -31.05 17.11 34.66
CA TYR A 281 -31.36 18.45 34.17
C TYR A 281 -32.87 18.68 34.09
N ASN A 282 -33.61 17.70 33.60
CA ASN A 282 -35.07 17.78 33.49
C ASN A 282 -35.74 17.90 34.89
N GLU A 283 -35.15 17.30 35.91
CA GLU A 283 -35.57 17.42 37.32
C GLU A 283 -35.05 18.71 38.03
N GLY A 284 -34.29 19.53 37.32
CA GLY A 284 -33.71 20.77 37.87
C GLY A 284 -32.53 20.54 38.82
N LYS A 285 -31.91 19.34 38.81
CA LYS A 285 -30.78 18.93 39.67
C LYS A 285 -29.39 19.07 39.01
N ALA A 286 -29.33 19.25 37.70
CA ALA A 286 -28.11 19.47 36.94
C ALA A 286 -28.18 20.79 36.15
N SER A 287 -27.04 21.33 35.77
CA SER A 287 -26.95 22.54 34.95
C SER A 287 -26.93 22.24 33.45
N MET A 288 -27.23 23.25 32.62
CA MET A 288 -27.08 23.11 31.15
C MET A 288 -25.64 22.83 30.73
N VAL A 289 -24.65 23.33 31.48
CA VAL A 289 -23.23 23.08 31.22
C VAL A 289 -22.90 21.58 31.41
N ASP A 290 -23.51 20.92 32.39
CA ASP A 290 -23.32 19.47 32.63
C ASP A 290 -23.88 18.67 31.44
N VAL A 291 -25.07 19.04 30.92
CA VAL A 291 -25.67 18.40 29.75
C VAL A 291 -24.76 18.55 28.52
N LEU A 292 -24.27 19.76 28.25
CA LEU A 292 -23.38 20.02 27.12
C LEU A 292 -22.05 19.26 27.24
N SER A 293 -21.53 19.12 28.47
CA SER A 293 -20.32 18.31 28.73
C SER A 293 -20.57 16.83 28.51
N ALA A 294 -21.69 16.28 28.97
CA ALA A 294 -22.09 14.89 28.73
C ALA A 294 -22.30 14.62 27.22
N GLN A 295 -22.92 15.54 26.47
CA GLN A 295 -23.06 15.45 25.02
C GLN A 295 -21.71 15.44 24.28
N LEU A 296 -20.75 16.25 24.74
CA LEU A 296 -19.39 16.24 24.17
C LEU A 296 -18.69 14.90 24.44
N SER A 297 -18.79 14.38 25.66
CA SER A 297 -18.23 13.07 26.01
C SER A 297 -18.84 11.95 25.18
N TRP A 298 -20.15 11.96 24.98
CA TRP A 298 -20.85 11.01 24.10
C TRP A 298 -20.31 11.06 22.67
N THR A 299 -20.20 12.26 22.10
CA THR A 299 -19.69 12.44 20.71
C THR A 299 -18.24 11.93 20.60
N GLN A 300 -17.39 12.24 21.59
CA GLN A 300 -16.00 11.78 21.61
C GLN A 300 -15.90 10.27 21.74
N ALA A 301 -16.70 9.64 22.59
CA ALA A 301 -16.72 8.19 22.80
C ALA A 301 -17.15 7.46 21.51
N HIS A 302 -18.23 7.90 20.86
CA HIS A 302 -18.68 7.33 19.57
C HIS A 302 -17.66 7.48 18.46
N THR A 303 -17.04 8.65 18.35
CA THR A 303 -15.98 8.91 17.36
C THR A 303 -14.75 8.02 17.64
N SER A 304 -14.36 7.88 18.90
CA SER A 304 -13.23 7.02 19.31
C SER A 304 -13.49 5.55 18.99
N LEU A 305 -14.70 5.05 19.22
CA LEU A 305 -15.08 3.68 18.89
C LEU A 305 -15.03 3.42 17.39
N ILE A 306 -15.59 4.31 16.58
CA ILE A 306 -15.55 4.17 15.11
C ILE A 306 -14.11 4.18 14.61
N ASN A 307 -13.25 5.03 15.15
CA ASN A 307 -11.84 5.07 14.81
C ASN A 307 -11.08 3.83 15.29
N ALA A 308 -11.42 3.27 16.45
CA ALA A 308 -10.83 2.04 16.96
C ALA A 308 -11.17 0.84 16.05
N TYR A 309 -12.43 0.71 15.64
CA TYR A 309 -12.82 -0.30 14.64
C TYR A 309 -12.09 -0.13 13.31
N LEU A 310 -11.97 1.10 12.80
CA LEU A 310 -11.21 1.35 11.58
C LEU A 310 -9.74 0.95 11.76
N ALA A 311 -9.13 1.30 12.88
CA ALA A 311 -7.74 0.94 13.18
C ALA A 311 -7.54 -0.58 13.22
N GLU A 312 -8.48 -1.35 13.82
CA GLU A 312 -8.48 -2.81 13.82
C GLU A 312 -8.54 -3.38 12.39
N LYS A 313 -9.49 -2.91 11.55
CA LYS A 313 -9.60 -3.35 10.15
C LYS A 313 -8.34 -3.05 9.35
N MET A 314 -7.77 -1.88 9.55
CA MET A 314 -6.52 -1.49 8.90
C MET A 314 -5.33 -2.31 9.38
N ALA A 315 -5.27 -2.67 10.67
CA ALA A 315 -4.23 -3.55 11.20
C ALA A 315 -4.31 -4.96 10.59
N VAL A 316 -5.53 -5.50 10.44
CA VAL A 316 -5.75 -6.79 9.75
C VAL A 316 -5.32 -6.71 8.28
N ALA A 317 -5.71 -5.67 7.55
CA ALA A 317 -5.32 -5.48 6.15
C ALA A 317 -3.80 -5.32 5.99
N GLU A 318 -3.15 -4.58 6.92
CA GLU A 318 -1.70 -4.41 6.93
C GLU A 318 -0.98 -5.74 7.20
N TYR A 319 -1.47 -6.52 8.17
CA TYR A 319 -0.90 -7.84 8.44
C TYR A 319 -1.04 -8.79 7.23
N ARG A 320 -2.21 -8.84 6.57
CA ARG A 320 -2.41 -9.63 5.34
C ARG A 320 -1.43 -9.23 4.26
N LYS A 321 -1.23 -7.93 4.04
CA LYS A 321 -0.22 -7.43 3.11
C LYS A 321 1.19 -7.91 3.49
N VAL A 322 1.55 -7.90 4.78
CA VAL A 322 2.88 -8.32 5.24
C VAL A 322 3.11 -9.81 4.98
N ILE A 323 2.07 -10.64 5.05
CA ILE A 323 2.16 -12.09 4.77
C ILE A 323 1.85 -12.45 3.32
N SER A 324 1.60 -11.46 2.44
CA SER A 324 1.21 -11.63 1.03
C SER A 324 -0.01 -12.56 0.86
N GLU A 325 -1.13 -12.20 1.56
CA GLU A 325 -2.42 -12.91 1.51
C GLU A 325 -3.51 -12.05 0.85
#